data_09bfaa492e8f97c28fd00af3a1e18fb9
#
_entry.id   09bfaa492e8f97c28fd00af3a1e18fb9
#
_cell.length_a   1.000
_cell.length_b   1.000
_cell.length_c   1.000
_cell.angle_alpha   90.00
_cell.angle_beta   90.00
_cell.angle_gamma   90.00
#
_symmetry.space_group_name_H-M   'P 1'
#
loop_
_entity.id
_entity.type
_entity.pdbx_description
1 polymer ?
#
loop_
_entity_poly.entity_id
_entity_poly.type
_entity_poly.pdbx_seq_one_letter_code
_entity_poly.pdbx_strand_id
1 'polypeptide(L)'
;SWLIVVATVASLAWASPVSAHGQLDSSSPAPAAVLETAPSEIRLDFNEPVVPVARSIEIYNQEGQRIVVGEALVSPDDPSVLIAGDVPGIPDGLYVVAWRAVSNDGHAIEGAYSFQIGASAPIVATSDLIANVLSGQDGPRGLSWLMGIAKFLGFLGLCLVLGCLAMLASGSISSRRVIACVGVG
;
A
#
# COMPACT_ATOMS: atom_id res chain seq x y z
N SER A 1 -36.16 -4.26 18.46
CA SER A 1 -36.23 -3.05 17.71
C SER A 1 -35.39 -3.12 16.45
N TRP A 2 -36.04 -3.56 15.39
CA TRP A 2 -35.41 -3.75 14.07
C TRP A 2 -34.89 -2.42 13.47
N LEU A 3 -35.52 -1.31 13.80
CA LEU A 3 -35.13 0.05 13.37
C LEU A 3 -33.72 0.45 13.84
N ILE A 4 -33.32 0.03 15.05
CA ILE A 4 -31.98 0.32 15.58
C ILE A 4 -30.91 -0.45 14.78
N VAL A 5 -31.17 -1.71 14.44
CA VAL A 5 -30.25 -2.53 13.64
C VAL A 5 -30.08 -1.95 12.24
N VAL A 6 -31.18 -1.55 11.60
CA VAL A 6 -31.15 -0.91 10.27
C VAL A 6 -30.42 0.44 10.30
N ALA A 7 -30.65 1.26 11.35
CA ALA A 7 -29.94 2.53 11.50
C ALA A 7 -28.44 2.34 11.72
N THR A 8 -28.03 1.33 12.49
CA THR A 8 -26.60 1.03 12.73
C THR A 8 -25.91 0.51 11.47
N VAL A 9 -26.57 -0.35 10.68
CA VAL A 9 -26.03 -0.84 9.41
C VAL A 9 -25.95 0.28 8.38
N ALA A 10 -26.94 1.18 8.34
CA ALA A 10 -26.91 2.33 7.43
C ALA A 10 -25.82 3.35 7.77
N SER A 11 -25.51 3.55 9.05
CA SER A 11 -24.40 4.45 9.45
C SER A 11 -23.00 3.88 9.13
N LEU A 12 -22.82 2.55 9.12
CA LEU A 12 -21.56 1.93 8.70
C LEU A 12 -21.36 2.00 7.17
N ALA A 13 -22.45 2.07 6.39
CA ALA A 13 -22.37 2.12 4.92
C ALA A 13 -21.91 3.51 4.39
N TRP A 14 -21.89 4.55 5.23
CA TRP A 14 -21.44 5.91 4.86
C TRP A 14 -20.07 6.28 5.41
N ALA A 15 -19.33 5.35 5.96
CA ALA A 15 -17.93 5.58 6.31
C ALA A 15 -17.12 5.69 5.00
N SER A 16 -16.84 6.91 4.56
CA SER A 16 -15.88 7.14 3.49
C SER A 16 -14.54 6.53 3.90
N PRO A 17 -13.84 5.80 3.02
CA PRO A 17 -12.49 5.36 3.31
C PRO A 17 -11.63 6.60 3.54
N VAL A 18 -11.23 6.84 4.78
CA VAL A 18 -10.18 7.80 5.09
C VAL A 18 -8.90 7.14 4.61
N SER A 19 -8.29 7.69 3.55
CA SER A 19 -6.94 7.30 3.13
C SER A 19 -5.98 7.80 4.22
N ALA A 20 -5.73 6.94 5.20
CA ALA A 20 -4.79 7.21 6.30
C ALA A 20 -3.38 6.74 5.96
N HIS A 21 -3.11 6.43 4.71
CA HIS A 21 -1.82 5.90 4.25
C HIS A 21 -1.03 7.02 3.59
N GLY A 22 0.25 7.09 3.90
CA GLY A 22 1.18 8.00 3.24
C GLY A 22 1.13 7.84 1.72
N GLN A 23 0.98 8.95 1.03
CA GLN A 23 0.95 9.02 -0.43
C GLN A 23 2.04 9.96 -0.91
N LEU A 24 2.61 9.65 -2.07
CA LEU A 24 3.50 10.56 -2.77
C LEU A 24 2.65 11.67 -3.40
N ASP A 25 2.82 12.91 -2.93
CA ASP A 25 2.12 14.08 -3.44
C ASP A 25 2.81 14.66 -4.67
N SER A 26 4.13 14.76 -4.61
CA SER A 26 4.92 15.28 -5.73
C SER A 26 6.33 14.68 -5.76
N SER A 27 6.99 14.83 -6.91
CA SER A 27 8.39 14.42 -7.06
C SER A 27 9.16 15.33 -8.02
N SER A 28 10.45 15.36 -7.86
CA SER A 28 11.38 15.96 -8.81
C SER A 28 12.49 14.94 -9.14
N PRO A 29 12.58 14.49 -10.42
CA PRO A 29 11.72 14.80 -11.56
C PRO A 29 10.26 14.41 -11.34
N ALA A 30 9.32 15.13 -11.98
CA ALA A 30 7.91 14.77 -11.95
C ALA A 30 7.64 13.49 -12.78
N PRO A 31 6.56 12.73 -12.48
CA PRO A 31 6.16 11.60 -13.31
C PRO A 31 5.96 12.01 -14.77
N ALA A 32 6.50 11.22 -15.68
CA ALA A 32 6.52 11.44 -17.12
C ALA A 32 7.25 12.74 -17.58
N ALA A 33 8.04 13.37 -16.73
CA ALA A 33 8.86 14.52 -17.11
C ALA A 33 9.88 14.13 -18.19
N VAL A 34 10.13 15.07 -19.11
CA VAL A 34 11.20 15.00 -20.11
C VAL A 34 12.23 16.07 -19.74
N LEU A 35 13.43 15.63 -19.40
CA LEU A 35 14.54 16.50 -18.98
C LEU A 35 15.54 16.65 -20.13
N GLU A 36 16.23 17.77 -20.20
CA GLU A 36 17.34 17.97 -21.13
C GLU A 36 18.63 17.31 -20.64
N THR A 37 18.80 17.21 -19.31
CA THR A 37 19.99 16.65 -18.67
C THR A 37 19.61 15.81 -17.47
N ALA A 38 20.52 14.93 -17.03
CA ALA A 38 20.35 14.14 -15.81
C ALA A 38 20.09 15.05 -14.60
N PRO A 39 19.12 14.71 -13.73
CA PRO A 39 18.91 15.42 -12.48
C PRO A 39 20.08 15.15 -11.52
N SER A 40 20.41 16.10 -10.67
CA SER A 40 21.45 15.93 -9.64
C SER A 40 20.96 15.14 -8.42
N GLU A 41 19.65 15.14 -8.21
CA GLU A 41 19.00 14.46 -7.09
C GLU A 41 17.59 13.98 -7.48
N ILE A 42 17.05 13.03 -6.72
CA ILE A 42 15.65 12.66 -6.74
C ILE A 42 15.03 13.13 -5.42
N ARG A 43 13.97 13.92 -5.53
CA ARG A 43 13.19 14.43 -4.41
C ARG A 43 11.79 13.84 -4.45
N LEU A 44 11.31 13.36 -3.31
CA LEU A 44 9.97 12.81 -3.14
C LEU A 44 9.28 13.53 -1.98
N ASP A 45 8.14 14.16 -2.25
CA ASP A 45 7.33 14.86 -1.25
C ASP A 45 6.08 14.04 -0.95
N PHE A 46 5.87 13.69 0.32
CA PHE A 46 4.74 12.89 0.79
C PHE A 46 3.74 13.75 1.55
N ASN A 47 2.50 13.28 1.66
CA ASN A 47 1.44 13.96 2.40
C ASN A 47 1.60 13.87 3.94
N GLU A 48 2.59 13.12 4.44
CA GLU A 48 2.91 12.96 5.86
C GLU A 48 4.39 12.63 6.07
N PRO A 49 4.92 12.78 7.30
CA PRO A 49 6.29 12.40 7.62
C PRO A 49 6.57 10.94 7.31
N VAL A 50 7.76 10.68 6.75
CA VAL A 50 8.20 9.34 6.35
C VAL A 50 9.61 9.04 6.88
N VAL A 51 9.88 7.76 7.05
CA VAL A 51 11.18 7.24 7.46
C VAL A 51 11.78 6.45 6.30
N PRO A 52 13.01 6.80 5.85
CA PRO A 52 13.68 6.03 4.81
C PRO A 52 14.07 4.64 5.33
N VAL A 53 14.02 3.67 4.43
CA VAL A 53 14.51 2.31 4.65
C VAL A 53 15.71 2.04 3.76
N ALA A 54 16.36 0.90 3.91
CA ALA A 54 17.43 0.53 3.00
C ALA A 54 16.94 0.54 1.55
N ARG A 55 17.66 1.26 0.67
CA ARG A 55 17.29 1.39 -0.76
C ARG A 55 15.93 2.08 -0.95
N SER A 56 15.68 3.12 -0.19
CA SER A 56 14.41 3.88 -0.24
C SER A 56 14.13 4.49 -1.61
N ILE A 57 15.15 4.88 -2.35
CA ILE A 57 15.03 5.41 -3.72
C ILE A 57 16.02 4.67 -4.62
N GLU A 58 15.53 4.13 -5.71
CA GLU A 58 16.33 3.44 -6.71
C GLU A 58 15.95 3.91 -8.11
N ILE A 59 16.94 4.06 -8.98
CA ILE A 59 16.73 4.38 -10.39
C ILE A 59 17.08 3.16 -11.22
N TYR A 60 16.27 2.88 -12.22
CA TYR A 60 16.48 1.81 -13.20
C TYR A 60 16.41 2.36 -14.62
N ASN A 61 17.30 1.89 -15.50
CA ASN A 61 17.22 2.18 -16.91
C ASN A 61 16.17 1.27 -17.60
N GLN A 62 15.96 1.47 -18.89
CA GLN A 62 14.97 0.70 -19.67
C GLN A 62 15.31 -0.80 -19.80
N GLU A 63 16.55 -1.20 -19.58
CA GLU A 63 16.99 -2.61 -19.51
C GLU A 63 16.79 -3.21 -18.10
N GLY A 64 16.25 -2.46 -17.16
CA GLY A 64 16.05 -2.88 -15.77
C GLY A 64 17.34 -2.92 -14.95
N GLN A 65 18.41 -2.31 -15.42
CA GLN A 65 19.67 -2.21 -14.68
C GLN A 65 19.57 -1.05 -13.68
N ARG A 66 19.97 -1.34 -12.45
CA ARG A 66 19.95 -0.33 -11.36
C ARG A 66 21.10 0.66 -11.52
N ILE A 67 20.79 1.93 -11.43
CA ILE A 67 21.75 3.04 -11.34
C ILE A 67 21.99 3.32 -9.85
N VAL A 68 23.26 3.39 -9.48
CA VAL A 68 23.64 3.68 -8.10
C VAL A 68 23.50 5.18 -7.88
N VAL A 69 22.71 5.55 -6.88
CA VAL A 69 22.51 6.91 -6.40
C VAL A 69 22.89 6.99 -4.92
N GLY A 70 22.99 8.20 -4.36
CA GLY A 70 23.23 8.39 -2.94
C GLY A 70 22.13 7.76 -2.06
N GLU A 71 22.43 7.58 -0.79
CA GLU A 71 21.43 7.12 0.16
C GLU A 71 20.31 8.16 0.32
N ALA A 72 19.07 7.69 0.36
CA ALA A 72 17.93 8.56 0.57
C ALA A 72 17.90 9.05 2.03
N LEU A 73 17.83 10.34 2.22
CA LEU A 73 17.77 11.01 3.52
C LEU A 73 16.49 11.83 3.63
N VAL A 74 16.00 11.99 4.85
CA VAL A 74 14.93 12.95 5.14
C VAL A 74 15.49 14.36 5.00
N SER A 75 14.74 15.26 4.35
CA SER A 75 15.11 16.67 4.26
C SER A 75 15.21 17.30 5.66
N PRO A 76 16.25 18.09 5.94
CA PRO A 76 16.38 18.79 7.23
C PRO A 76 15.23 19.77 7.51
N ASP A 77 14.62 20.29 6.45
CA ASP A 77 13.58 21.32 6.54
C ASP A 77 12.16 20.76 6.62
N ASP A 78 11.96 19.51 6.14
CA ASP A 78 10.63 18.90 6.06
C ASP A 78 10.69 17.37 6.21
N PRO A 79 10.13 16.80 7.30
CA PRO A 79 10.14 15.37 7.55
C PRO A 79 9.28 14.54 6.58
N SER A 80 8.46 15.18 5.75
CA SER A 80 7.68 14.50 4.70
C SER A 80 8.42 14.38 3.37
N VAL A 81 9.69 14.83 3.32
CA VAL A 81 10.48 14.85 2.09
C VAL A 81 11.67 13.92 2.18
N LEU A 82 11.81 13.02 1.19
CA LEU A 82 13.01 12.22 0.96
C LEU A 82 13.83 12.75 -0.21
N ILE A 83 15.14 12.78 -0.05
CA ILE A 83 16.08 13.22 -1.08
C ILE A 83 17.17 12.16 -1.24
N ALA A 84 17.40 11.70 -2.46
CA ALA A 84 18.57 10.92 -2.84
C ALA A 84 19.42 11.77 -3.80
N GLY A 85 20.57 12.20 -3.33
CA GLY A 85 21.56 12.94 -4.12
C GLY A 85 22.47 12.02 -4.93
N ASP A 86 23.56 12.59 -5.42
CA ASP A 86 24.63 11.88 -6.15
C ASP A 86 24.12 11.06 -7.33
N VAL A 87 23.11 11.55 -8.04
CA VAL A 87 22.70 10.94 -9.29
C VAL A 87 23.80 11.14 -10.32
N PRO A 88 24.38 10.05 -10.86
CA PRO A 88 25.45 10.20 -11.83
C PRO A 88 24.93 10.79 -13.15
N GLY A 89 25.84 11.29 -13.95
CA GLY A 89 25.51 11.68 -15.33
C GLY A 89 25.08 10.43 -16.12
N ILE A 90 23.79 10.31 -16.39
CA ILE A 90 23.18 9.22 -17.13
C ILE A 90 22.81 9.69 -18.55
N PRO A 91 22.91 8.82 -19.57
CA PRO A 91 22.64 9.19 -20.96
C PRO A 91 21.15 9.46 -21.22
N ASP A 92 20.84 9.92 -22.42
CA ASP A 92 19.46 10.03 -22.90
C ASP A 92 18.78 8.65 -22.85
N GLY A 93 17.54 8.63 -22.34
CA GLY A 93 16.79 7.38 -22.17
C GLY A 93 15.59 7.51 -21.26
N LEU A 94 14.86 6.39 -21.12
CA LEU A 94 13.76 6.26 -20.18
C LEU A 94 14.27 5.65 -18.86
N TYR A 95 13.85 6.25 -17.76
CA TYR A 95 14.24 5.82 -16.42
C TYR A 95 13.01 5.61 -15.53
N VAL A 96 13.09 4.64 -14.64
CA VAL A 96 12.10 4.39 -13.60
C VAL A 96 12.72 4.70 -12.25
N VAL A 97 12.05 5.53 -11.47
CA VAL A 97 12.32 5.71 -10.05
C VAL A 97 11.38 4.79 -9.29
N ALA A 98 11.94 3.85 -8.54
CA ALA A 98 11.20 3.03 -7.59
C ALA A 98 11.52 3.51 -6.17
N TRP A 99 10.52 3.60 -5.34
CA TRP A 99 10.69 4.10 -3.98
C TRP A 99 9.91 3.28 -2.95
N ARG A 100 10.41 3.29 -1.73
CA ARG A 100 9.75 2.72 -0.55
C ARG A 100 10.14 3.50 0.70
N ALA A 101 9.20 3.62 1.61
CA ALA A 101 9.39 4.27 2.90
C ALA A 101 8.46 3.64 3.94
N VAL A 102 8.62 4.04 5.19
CA VAL A 102 7.66 3.76 6.25
C VAL A 102 6.99 5.08 6.61
N SER A 103 5.67 5.11 6.52
CA SER A 103 4.88 6.28 6.90
C SER A 103 4.82 6.46 8.43
N ASN A 104 4.40 7.62 8.88
CA ASN A 104 4.35 7.95 10.31
C ASN A 104 3.42 7.01 11.11
N ASP A 105 2.45 6.38 10.46
CA ASP A 105 1.55 5.38 11.05
C ASP A 105 2.18 3.96 11.14
N GLY A 106 3.43 3.80 10.68
CA GLY A 106 4.18 2.55 10.72
C GLY A 106 3.94 1.61 9.54
N HIS A 107 3.15 2.01 8.53
CA HIS A 107 2.92 1.19 7.35
C HIS A 107 4.02 1.40 6.29
N ALA A 108 4.44 0.30 5.67
CA ALA A 108 5.31 0.38 4.51
C ALA A 108 4.51 0.87 3.30
N ILE A 109 5.04 1.90 2.64
CA ILE A 109 4.51 2.48 1.42
C ILE A 109 5.56 2.36 0.32
N GLU A 110 5.13 2.11 -0.91
CA GLU A 110 6.00 1.95 -2.06
C GLU A 110 5.31 2.39 -3.35
N GLY A 111 6.12 2.71 -4.34
CA GLY A 111 5.62 3.08 -5.65
C GLY A 111 6.74 3.22 -6.67
N ALA A 112 6.35 3.52 -7.89
CA ALA A 112 7.29 3.83 -8.95
C ALA A 112 6.66 4.78 -9.97
N TYR A 113 7.52 5.57 -10.61
CA TYR A 113 7.18 6.40 -11.74
C TYR A 113 8.34 6.49 -12.71
N SER A 114 8.10 6.99 -13.91
CA SER A 114 9.15 7.15 -14.92
C SER A 114 9.39 8.61 -15.26
N PHE A 115 10.60 8.91 -15.70
CA PHE A 115 11.00 10.15 -16.35
C PHE A 115 11.92 9.85 -17.53
N GLN A 116 12.13 10.82 -18.39
CA GLN A 116 12.95 10.68 -19.58
C GLN A 116 14.02 11.76 -19.63
N ILE A 117 15.18 11.41 -20.15
CA ILE A 117 16.23 12.37 -20.50
C ILE A 117 16.35 12.38 -22.02
N GLY A 118 16.39 13.57 -22.63
CA GLY A 118 16.40 13.72 -24.09
C GLY A 118 15.05 13.38 -24.75
N ALA A 119 14.91 13.73 -26.02
CA ALA A 119 13.66 13.56 -26.76
C ALA A 119 13.48 12.18 -27.44
N SER A 120 14.45 11.30 -27.34
CA SER A 120 14.57 10.14 -28.24
C SER A 120 14.05 8.81 -27.69
N ALA A 121 13.53 8.74 -26.48
CA ALA A 121 13.04 7.48 -25.94
C ALA A 121 11.58 7.22 -26.33
N PRO A 122 11.24 6.09 -26.95
CA PRO A 122 9.85 5.74 -27.22
C PRO A 122 9.12 5.49 -25.90
N ILE A 123 7.92 6.02 -25.75
CA ILE A 123 7.02 5.87 -24.57
C ILE A 123 6.49 4.43 -24.44
N VAL A 124 7.04 3.49 -25.22
CA VAL A 124 6.55 2.10 -25.30
C VAL A 124 7.02 1.32 -24.07
N ALA A 125 6.08 0.79 -23.33
CA ALA A 125 6.25 -0.18 -22.22
C ALA A 125 6.69 0.36 -20.85
N THR A 126 6.42 1.61 -20.53
CA THR A 126 6.64 2.14 -19.17
C THR A 126 5.90 1.31 -18.10
N SER A 127 4.68 0.86 -18.38
CA SER A 127 3.88 0.02 -17.48
C SER A 127 4.54 -1.33 -17.21
N ASP A 128 5.10 -1.98 -18.23
CA ASP A 128 5.73 -3.29 -18.09
C ASP A 128 7.06 -3.17 -17.34
N LEU A 129 7.83 -2.11 -17.61
CA LEU A 129 9.07 -1.85 -16.89
C LEU A 129 8.80 -1.55 -15.41
N ILE A 130 7.83 -0.69 -15.10
CA ILE A 130 7.40 -0.40 -13.73
C ILE A 130 6.94 -1.69 -13.04
N ALA A 131 6.10 -2.49 -13.69
CA ALA A 131 5.62 -3.76 -13.14
C ALA A 131 6.77 -4.73 -12.85
N ASN A 132 7.75 -4.82 -13.74
CA ASN A 132 8.94 -5.66 -13.55
C ASN A 132 9.82 -5.17 -12.40
N VAL A 133 10.05 -3.87 -12.28
CA VAL A 133 10.83 -3.26 -11.20
C VAL A 133 10.16 -3.49 -9.85
N LEU A 134 8.86 -3.18 -9.72
CA LEU A 134 8.09 -3.42 -8.50
C LEU A 134 8.04 -4.89 -8.13
N SER A 135 7.87 -5.77 -9.12
CA SER A 135 7.83 -7.22 -8.88
C SER A 135 9.17 -7.81 -8.42
N GLY A 136 10.28 -7.16 -8.73
CA GLY A 136 11.60 -7.52 -8.25
C GLY A 136 11.90 -7.06 -6.83
N GLN A 137 11.13 -6.11 -6.29
CA GLN A 137 11.25 -5.60 -4.92
C GLN A 137 10.48 -6.44 -3.90
N ASP A 138 9.46 -7.16 -4.34
CA ASP A 138 8.75 -8.12 -3.50
C ASP A 138 9.71 -9.22 -3.04
N GLY A 139 9.81 -9.44 -1.74
CA GLY A 139 10.48 -10.62 -1.18
C GLY A 139 9.84 -11.92 -1.71
N PRO A 140 10.37 -13.10 -1.35
CA PRO A 140 9.95 -14.37 -1.94
C PRO A 140 8.43 -14.53 -1.89
N ARG A 141 7.79 -14.45 -3.05
CA ARG A 141 6.33 -14.55 -3.28
C ARG A 141 5.71 -15.86 -2.75
N GLY A 142 6.54 -16.81 -2.30
CA GLY A 142 6.09 -18.11 -1.80
C GLY A 142 5.31 -18.08 -0.49
N LEU A 143 5.34 -16.97 0.26
CA LEU A 143 4.74 -16.94 1.62
C LEU A 143 3.42 -16.14 1.70
N SER A 144 3.14 -15.27 0.74
CA SER A 144 1.95 -14.40 0.77
C SER A 144 0.64 -15.19 0.67
N TRP A 145 0.59 -16.25 -0.13
CA TRP A 145 -0.59 -17.11 -0.25
C TRP A 145 -0.85 -17.93 1.03
N LEU A 146 0.21 -18.36 1.74
CA LEU A 146 0.09 -19.04 3.03
C LEU A 146 -0.53 -18.11 4.09
N MET A 147 -0.13 -16.84 4.12
CA MET A 147 -0.77 -15.84 4.99
C MET A 147 -2.24 -15.61 4.62
N GLY A 148 -2.56 -15.62 3.31
CA GLY A 148 -3.95 -15.55 2.82
C GLY A 148 -4.79 -16.71 3.32
N ILE A 149 -4.30 -17.93 3.21
CA ILE A 149 -4.98 -19.14 3.70
C ILE A 149 -5.12 -19.10 5.23
N ALA A 150 -4.09 -18.72 5.97
CA ALA A 150 -4.14 -18.63 7.43
C ALA A 150 -5.21 -17.63 7.90
N LYS A 151 -5.30 -16.45 7.27
CA LYS A 151 -6.36 -15.46 7.53
C LYS A 151 -7.75 -16.02 7.20
N PHE A 152 -7.92 -16.67 6.05
CA PHE A 152 -9.19 -17.27 5.64
C PHE A 152 -9.67 -18.33 6.63
N LEU A 153 -8.79 -19.25 7.04
CA LEU A 153 -9.10 -20.27 8.04
C LEU A 153 -9.43 -19.66 9.41
N GLY A 154 -8.74 -18.58 9.80
CA GLY A 154 -9.03 -17.85 11.02
C GLY A 154 -10.43 -17.22 11.01
N PHE A 155 -10.82 -16.55 9.93
CA PHE A 155 -12.17 -16.00 9.77
C PHE A 155 -13.24 -17.08 9.71
N LEU A 156 -13.00 -18.18 9.01
CA LEU A 156 -13.92 -19.32 8.94
C LEU A 156 -14.15 -19.92 10.33
N GLY A 157 -13.08 -20.13 11.10
CA GLY A 157 -13.17 -20.61 12.48
C GLY A 157 -13.98 -19.69 13.38
N LEU A 158 -13.76 -18.39 13.28
CA LEU A 158 -14.52 -17.38 14.04
C LEU A 158 -16.01 -17.40 13.67
N CYS A 159 -16.34 -17.47 12.39
CA CYS A 159 -17.72 -17.58 11.93
C CYS A 159 -18.43 -18.83 12.46
N LEU A 160 -17.74 -19.98 12.46
CA LEU A 160 -18.29 -21.24 12.99
C LEU A 160 -18.55 -21.14 14.51
N VAL A 161 -17.61 -20.58 15.27
CA VAL A 161 -17.78 -20.39 16.72
C VAL A 161 -18.97 -19.47 17.00
N LEU A 162 -19.04 -18.33 16.33
CA LEU A 162 -20.15 -17.37 16.52
C LEU A 162 -21.49 -17.99 16.09
N GLY A 163 -21.52 -18.74 14.99
CA GLY A 163 -22.70 -19.44 14.51
C GLY A 163 -23.18 -20.51 15.53
N CYS A 164 -22.28 -21.31 16.08
CA CYS A 164 -22.59 -22.28 17.13
C CYS A 164 -23.12 -21.62 18.40
N LEU A 165 -22.49 -20.53 18.84
CA LEU A 165 -22.95 -19.78 20.03
C LEU A 165 -24.34 -19.19 19.79
N ALA A 166 -24.63 -18.65 18.62
CA ALA A 166 -25.95 -18.13 18.27
C ALA A 166 -27.02 -19.23 18.25
N MET A 167 -26.71 -20.42 17.73
CA MET A 167 -27.61 -21.58 17.78
C MET A 167 -27.87 -22.06 19.21
N LEU A 168 -26.85 -22.16 20.05
CA LEU A 168 -27.02 -22.53 21.45
C LEU A 168 -27.87 -21.51 22.22
N ALA A 169 -27.67 -20.22 21.97
CA ALA A 169 -28.46 -19.16 22.58
C ALA A 169 -29.93 -19.20 22.14
N SER A 170 -30.21 -19.44 20.85
CA SER A 170 -31.59 -19.55 20.33
C SER A 170 -32.31 -20.83 20.79
N GLY A 171 -31.59 -21.94 20.87
CA GLY A 171 -32.14 -23.21 21.40
C GLY A 171 -32.50 -23.13 22.90
N SER A 172 -31.71 -22.40 23.70
CA SER A 172 -31.98 -22.12 25.11
C SER A 172 -33.27 -21.27 25.33
N ILE A 173 -33.55 -20.35 24.40
CA ILE A 173 -34.77 -19.52 24.45
C ILE A 173 -36.02 -20.32 24.14
N SER A 174 -35.93 -21.27 23.21
CA SER A 174 -37.06 -22.13 22.82
C SER A 174 -37.48 -23.07 23.96
N SER A 175 -36.52 -23.69 24.66
CA SER A 175 -36.82 -24.62 25.77
C SER A 175 -37.44 -23.90 26.97
N ARG A 176 -37.09 -22.63 27.26
CA ARG A 176 -37.73 -21.84 28.33
C ARG A 176 -39.21 -21.50 28.03
N ARG A 177 -39.54 -21.27 26.78
CA ARG A 177 -40.96 -21.00 26.37
C ARG A 177 -41.84 -22.23 26.45
N VAL A 178 -41.32 -23.41 26.20
CA VAL A 178 -42.10 -24.67 26.30
C VAL A 178 -42.39 -25.00 27.75
N ILE A 179 -41.45 -24.76 28.68
CA ILE A 179 -41.67 -25.01 30.10
C ILE A 179 -42.70 -24.05 30.71
N ALA A 180 -42.72 -22.78 30.24
CA ALA A 180 -43.71 -21.79 30.70
C ALA A 180 -45.15 -22.09 30.23
N CYS A 181 -45.36 -22.83 29.15
CA CYS A 181 -46.69 -23.22 28.65
C CYS A 181 -47.26 -24.48 29.32
N VAL A 182 -46.44 -25.32 29.97
CA VAL A 182 -46.86 -26.56 30.61
C VAL A 182 -47.20 -26.36 32.10
N GLY A 183 -46.92 -25.18 32.67
CA GLY A 183 -47.10 -24.86 34.09
C GLY A 183 -48.46 -24.21 34.45
N VAL A 184 -49.42 -24.10 33.54
CA VAL A 184 -50.76 -23.57 33.79
C VAL A 184 -51.79 -24.60 33.31
N GLY A 185 -52.06 -25.58 34.13
CA GLY A 185 -53.10 -26.57 34.01
C GLY A 185 -53.52 -27.10 35.37
#